data_75f78b7d3a7a3c7a8a9bc5f449ece78a
#
_entry.id   75f78b7d3a7a3c7a8a9bc5f449ece78a
#
_cell.length_a   1.000
_cell.length_b   1.000
_cell.length_c   1.000
_cell.angle_alpha   90.00
_cell.angle_beta   90.00
_cell.angle_gamma   90.00
#
_symmetry.space_group_name_H-M   'P 1'
#
loop_
_entity.id
_entity.type
_entity.pdbx_description
1 polymer ?
#
loop_
_entity_poly.entity_id
_entity_poly.type
_entity_poly.pdbx_seq_one_letter_code
_entity_poly.pdbx_strand_id
1 'polypeptide(L)'
;MLNLPILPILISIPLIGLIFILLSSENDEFALQSKRSALWTSVSNFLLSLYLPLNFDKSIPHFQFVNSFEWFNSDNLKFSLGVDGLSMPFVVLSTFLILLCIFFLFPQKKKNMRMYLASFILLESFLIGIFSSIDLFSFYIFFESILIPMYLIIGFWGGERRIYSAYKFFLYTLLGSVLMLIAIIFLYQEFGTTSIPRLFDFSLPFYIQVWLWLAFFASFAVKIPMWPFHTWLPDAHVEAPTEGSVILAGILLKLGGYGFIRFNLSILPDASIFFTPFIYFLSVIAIIYTSFIALVQEDMKKLIAYSSVAHMGFVTLGIFSSNIQGLHGAIIQMISHGVISAALFFSIGSIYNRYKTCLLYTSPSPRDRQKSRMPSSA
;
A
#
# COMPACT_ATOMS: atom_id res chain seq x y z
N MET A 1 -13.56 11.99 -28.24
CA MET A 1 -12.86 12.19 -26.96
C MET A 1 -11.38 12.30 -27.22
N LEU A 2 -10.68 13.28 -26.70
CA LEU A 2 -9.23 13.36 -26.77
C LEU A 2 -8.65 12.11 -26.12
N ASN A 3 -7.94 11.27 -26.87
CA ASN A 3 -7.21 10.10 -26.33
C ASN A 3 -5.98 10.58 -25.54
N LEU A 4 -6.22 11.26 -24.42
CA LEU A 4 -5.14 11.69 -23.54
C LEU A 4 -4.53 10.46 -22.86
N PRO A 5 -3.19 10.31 -22.85
CA PRO A 5 -2.51 9.23 -22.16
C PRO A 5 -2.52 9.48 -20.63
N ILE A 6 -3.72 9.34 -20.02
CA ILE A 6 -3.97 9.83 -18.65
C ILE A 6 -3.12 9.10 -17.60
N LEU A 7 -2.92 7.78 -17.74
CA LEU A 7 -2.12 7.00 -16.79
C LEU A 7 -0.63 7.34 -16.86
N PRO A 8 0.00 7.45 -18.03
CA PRO A 8 1.36 8.00 -18.14
C PRO A 8 1.50 9.39 -17.52
N ILE A 9 0.50 10.28 -17.71
CA ILE A 9 0.50 11.61 -17.11
C ILE A 9 0.43 11.52 -15.58
N LEU A 10 -0.45 10.69 -15.02
CA LEU A 10 -0.57 10.46 -13.57
C LEU A 10 0.73 9.95 -12.94
N ILE A 11 1.49 9.11 -13.63
CA ILE A 11 2.80 8.64 -13.16
C ILE A 11 3.87 9.72 -13.30
N SER A 12 3.82 10.53 -14.36
CA SER A 12 4.86 11.53 -14.66
C SER A 12 4.73 12.82 -13.84
N ILE A 13 3.52 13.24 -13.48
CA ILE A 13 3.31 14.44 -12.63
C ILE A 13 4.12 14.38 -11.32
N PRO A 14 4.05 13.29 -10.52
CA PRO A 14 4.88 13.17 -9.33
C PRO A 14 6.39 13.18 -9.64
N LEU A 15 6.83 12.54 -10.73
CA LEU A 15 8.25 12.55 -11.13
C LEU A 15 8.74 13.96 -11.50
N ILE A 16 7.92 14.73 -12.21
CA ILE A 16 8.23 16.14 -12.50
C ILE A 16 8.26 16.96 -11.21
N GLY A 17 7.27 16.77 -10.34
CA GLY A 17 7.22 17.41 -9.02
C GLY A 17 8.43 17.07 -8.15
N LEU A 18 8.91 15.81 -8.21
CA LEU A 18 10.14 15.37 -7.56
C LEU A 18 11.35 16.19 -8.00
N ILE A 19 11.50 16.41 -9.32
CA ILE A 19 12.61 17.22 -9.86
C ILE A 19 12.56 18.65 -9.28
N PHE A 20 11.38 19.30 -9.28
CA PHE A 20 11.24 20.64 -8.70
C PHE A 20 11.57 20.67 -7.20
N ILE A 21 11.17 19.64 -6.44
CA ILE A 21 11.51 19.53 -5.02
C ILE A 21 13.02 19.38 -4.83
N LEU A 22 13.69 18.54 -5.62
CA LEU A 22 15.12 18.30 -5.51
C LEU A 22 15.98 19.50 -5.93
N LEU A 23 15.50 20.31 -6.87
CA LEU A 23 16.15 21.54 -7.32
C LEU A 23 16.02 22.71 -6.32
N SER A 24 15.07 22.63 -5.36
CA SER A 24 14.92 23.64 -4.33
C SER A 24 16.10 23.59 -3.34
N SER A 25 16.58 24.77 -2.87
CA SER A 25 17.70 24.85 -1.89
C SER A 25 17.26 24.37 -0.50
N GLU A 26 18.20 24.09 0.40
CA GLU A 26 17.94 23.59 1.77
C GLU A 26 17.67 24.70 2.81
N ASN A 27 17.76 25.97 2.45
CA ASN A 27 17.52 27.10 3.37
C ASN A 27 16.05 27.18 3.80
N ASP A 28 15.75 27.79 4.96
CA ASP A 28 14.38 27.83 5.56
C ASP A 28 13.33 28.44 4.62
N GLU A 29 13.65 29.45 3.82
CA GLU A 29 12.74 30.00 2.81
C GLU A 29 12.41 29.00 1.70
N PHE A 30 13.39 28.20 1.30
CA PHE A 30 13.23 27.17 0.26
C PHE A 30 12.53 25.90 0.78
N ALA A 31 12.54 25.64 2.09
CA ALA A 31 11.73 24.58 2.68
C ALA A 31 10.22 24.83 2.45
N LEU A 32 9.79 26.09 2.42
CA LEU A 32 8.42 26.45 2.07
C LEU A 32 8.14 26.23 0.58
N GLN A 33 9.10 26.49 -0.29
CA GLN A 33 8.99 26.22 -1.73
C GLN A 33 8.82 24.71 -2.00
N SER A 34 9.66 23.86 -1.37
CA SER A 34 9.55 22.40 -1.49
C SER A 34 8.17 21.90 -1.04
N LYS A 35 7.63 22.44 0.08
CA LYS A 35 6.30 22.11 0.56
C LYS A 35 5.19 22.53 -0.41
N ARG A 36 5.31 23.74 -0.97
CA ARG A 36 4.36 24.24 -1.99
C ARG A 36 4.41 23.39 -3.25
N SER A 37 5.60 23.06 -3.75
CA SER A 37 5.76 22.19 -4.91
C SER A 37 5.14 20.82 -4.66
N ALA A 38 5.42 20.17 -3.51
CA ALA A 38 4.84 18.90 -3.16
C ALA A 38 3.30 18.97 -3.05
N LEU A 39 2.77 20.04 -2.45
CA LEU A 39 1.32 20.23 -2.32
C LEU A 39 0.65 20.40 -3.68
N TRP A 40 1.17 21.27 -4.54
CA TRP A 40 0.61 21.46 -5.88
C TRP A 40 0.69 20.21 -6.73
N THR A 41 1.80 19.46 -6.64
CA THR A 41 1.96 18.18 -7.33
C THR A 41 0.92 17.18 -6.87
N SER A 42 0.74 16.97 -5.56
CA SER A 42 -0.23 16.02 -5.04
C SER A 42 -1.68 16.44 -5.28
N VAL A 43 -2.01 17.75 -5.19
CA VAL A 43 -3.34 18.27 -5.52
C VAL A 43 -3.66 18.04 -7.00
N SER A 44 -2.76 18.45 -7.90
CA SER A 44 -2.98 18.29 -9.34
C SER A 44 -3.13 16.83 -9.74
N ASN A 45 -2.32 15.95 -9.14
CA ASN A 45 -2.37 14.52 -9.41
C ASN A 45 -3.65 13.86 -8.87
N PHE A 46 -4.09 14.24 -7.66
CA PHE A 46 -5.37 13.77 -7.12
C PHE A 46 -6.55 14.23 -7.97
N LEU A 47 -6.60 15.51 -8.34
CA LEU A 47 -7.69 16.03 -9.21
C LEU A 47 -7.71 15.32 -10.56
N LEU A 48 -6.54 15.06 -11.14
CA LEU A 48 -6.44 14.30 -12.39
C LEU A 48 -6.88 12.84 -12.21
N SER A 49 -6.57 12.20 -11.07
CA SER A 49 -7.00 10.83 -10.79
C SER A 49 -8.52 10.69 -10.73
N LEU A 50 -9.25 11.74 -10.33
CA LEU A 50 -10.72 11.75 -10.33
C LEU A 50 -11.32 11.68 -11.73
N TYR A 51 -10.55 12.00 -12.78
CA TYR A 51 -10.99 11.79 -14.16
C TYR A 51 -11.29 10.32 -14.45
N LEU A 52 -10.56 9.38 -13.81
CA LEU A 52 -10.74 7.94 -14.03
C LEU A 52 -12.17 7.47 -13.68
N PRO A 53 -12.67 7.64 -12.43
CA PRO A 53 -14.02 7.21 -12.09
C PRO A 53 -15.12 7.98 -12.81
N LEU A 54 -14.89 9.23 -13.22
CA LEU A 54 -15.87 10.04 -13.94
C LEU A 54 -16.07 9.59 -15.39
N ASN A 55 -15.04 9.02 -16.03
CA ASN A 55 -15.08 8.57 -17.42
C ASN A 55 -14.99 7.04 -17.55
N PHE A 56 -15.12 6.31 -16.44
CA PHE A 56 -15.04 4.85 -16.44
C PHE A 56 -16.36 4.26 -16.92
N ASP A 57 -16.29 3.44 -17.98
CA ASP A 57 -17.45 2.71 -18.49
C ASP A 57 -17.61 1.37 -17.74
N LYS A 58 -18.69 1.28 -16.95
CA LYS A 58 -18.98 0.09 -16.14
C LYS A 58 -19.46 -1.11 -16.98
N SER A 59 -19.84 -0.91 -18.22
CA SER A 59 -20.28 -1.98 -19.12
C SER A 59 -19.13 -2.78 -19.74
N ILE A 60 -17.91 -2.22 -19.70
CA ILE A 60 -16.71 -2.82 -20.31
C ILE A 60 -15.95 -3.63 -19.24
N PRO A 61 -15.86 -4.97 -19.36
CA PRO A 61 -15.18 -5.81 -18.37
C PRO A 61 -13.64 -5.80 -18.52
N HIS A 62 -13.11 -5.19 -19.55
CA HIS A 62 -11.67 -5.15 -19.86
C HIS A 62 -10.99 -3.90 -19.29
N PHE A 63 -9.64 -3.89 -19.32
CA PHE A 63 -8.86 -2.72 -18.95
C PHE A 63 -9.20 -1.52 -19.84
N GLN A 64 -9.35 -0.36 -19.22
CA GLN A 64 -9.64 0.92 -19.86
C GLN A 64 -8.46 1.87 -19.71
N PHE A 65 -8.46 2.98 -20.47
CA PHE A 65 -7.36 3.96 -20.53
C PHE A 65 -6.02 3.32 -20.87
N VAL A 66 -6.03 2.29 -21.72
CA VAL A 66 -4.85 1.50 -22.05
C VAL A 66 -3.86 2.33 -22.86
N ASN A 67 -2.61 2.35 -22.37
CA ASN A 67 -1.45 2.89 -23.07
C ASN A 67 -0.35 1.85 -23.05
N SER A 68 0.22 1.51 -24.20
CA SER A 68 1.30 0.54 -24.32
C SER A 68 2.51 1.16 -25.04
N PHE A 69 3.68 0.91 -24.49
CA PHE A 69 4.97 1.33 -25.01
C PHE A 69 5.83 0.08 -25.21
N GLU A 70 6.49 -0.01 -26.33
CA GLU A 70 7.40 -1.12 -26.61
C GLU A 70 8.70 -0.95 -25.79
N TRP A 71 9.11 -2.03 -25.12
CA TRP A 71 10.36 -2.07 -24.39
C TRP A 71 11.37 -2.94 -25.15
N PHE A 72 12.56 -2.43 -25.39
CA PHE A 72 13.68 -3.14 -26.05
C PHE A 72 13.41 -3.71 -27.46
N ASN A 73 12.55 -3.08 -28.27
CA ASN A 73 12.21 -3.57 -29.63
C ASN A 73 11.77 -5.06 -29.66
N SER A 74 11.19 -5.56 -28.59
CA SER A 74 10.65 -6.91 -28.51
C SER A 74 9.14 -6.87 -28.46
N ASP A 75 8.48 -7.58 -29.37
CA ASP A 75 7.00 -7.68 -29.39
C ASP A 75 6.42 -8.33 -28.11
N ASN A 76 7.26 -9.00 -27.33
CA ASN A 76 6.87 -9.83 -26.21
C ASN A 76 6.94 -9.13 -24.84
N LEU A 77 7.74 -8.06 -24.72
CA LEU A 77 7.85 -7.25 -23.50
C LEU A 77 7.36 -5.83 -23.78
N LYS A 78 6.16 -5.51 -23.30
CA LYS A 78 5.55 -4.18 -23.45
C LYS A 78 5.33 -3.56 -22.09
N PHE A 79 5.69 -2.30 -21.96
CA PHE A 79 5.26 -1.50 -20.81
C PHE A 79 3.83 -1.02 -21.07
N SER A 80 2.87 -1.72 -20.47
CA SER A 80 1.45 -1.45 -20.70
C SER A 80 0.77 -1.02 -19.42
N LEU A 81 0.06 0.09 -19.51
CA LEU A 81 -0.72 0.68 -18.43
C LEU A 81 -2.20 0.65 -18.77
N GLY A 82 -3.05 0.37 -17.79
CA GLY A 82 -4.49 0.41 -17.89
C GLY A 82 -5.12 0.17 -16.53
N VAL A 83 -6.36 0.54 -16.37
CA VAL A 83 -7.13 0.32 -15.14
C VAL A 83 -8.44 -0.38 -15.42
N ASP A 84 -8.90 -1.16 -14.47
CA ASP A 84 -10.20 -1.80 -14.45
C ASP A 84 -10.97 -1.47 -13.17
N GLY A 85 -12.14 -2.06 -12.99
CA GLY A 85 -12.99 -1.83 -11.81
C GLY A 85 -12.33 -2.20 -10.48
N LEU A 86 -11.33 -3.11 -10.49
CA LEU A 86 -10.57 -3.47 -9.30
C LEU A 86 -9.46 -2.44 -9.00
N SER A 87 -8.68 -2.06 -9.99
CA SER A 87 -7.47 -1.25 -9.80
C SER A 87 -7.75 0.25 -9.69
N MET A 88 -8.73 0.78 -10.41
CA MET A 88 -9.06 2.20 -10.43
C MET A 88 -9.32 2.80 -9.03
N PRO A 89 -10.10 2.19 -8.13
CA PRO A 89 -10.29 2.73 -6.78
C PRO A 89 -9.01 2.84 -5.97
N PHE A 90 -8.05 1.92 -6.17
CA PHE A 90 -6.77 1.97 -5.47
C PHE A 90 -5.84 3.05 -6.02
N VAL A 91 -5.90 3.37 -7.32
CA VAL A 91 -5.20 4.53 -7.89
C VAL A 91 -5.70 5.82 -7.22
N VAL A 92 -7.02 6.01 -7.17
CA VAL A 92 -7.62 7.21 -6.54
C VAL A 92 -7.32 7.25 -5.04
N LEU A 93 -7.39 6.12 -4.33
CA LEU A 93 -7.06 6.04 -2.90
C LEU A 93 -5.58 6.40 -2.65
N SER A 94 -4.66 5.97 -3.54
CA SER A 94 -3.24 6.28 -3.42
C SER A 94 -2.96 7.78 -3.52
N THR A 95 -3.49 8.44 -4.55
CA THR A 95 -3.33 9.89 -4.74
C THR A 95 -3.99 10.68 -3.62
N PHE A 96 -5.16 10.25 -3.15
CA PHE A 96 -5.85 10.86 -2.03
C PHE A 96 -5.05 10.80 -0.72
N LEU A 97 -4.52 9.64 -0.37
CA LEU A 97 -3.76 9.47 0.89
C LEU A 97 -2.41 10.19 0.85
N ILE A 98 -1.73 10.22 -0.30
CA ILE A 98 -0.50 11.02 -0.44
C ILE A 98 -0.82 12.51 -0.27
N LEU A 99 -1.89 13.02 -0.89
CA LEU A 99 -2.32 14.39 -0.70
C LEU A 99 -2.56 14.71 0.79
N LEU A 100 -3.27 13.85 1.52
CA LEU A 100 -3.50 14.04 2.96
C LEU A 100 -2.20 14.02 3.76
N CYS A 101 -1.24 13.15 3.42
CA CYS A 101 0.08 13.12 4.06
C CYS A 101 0.84 14.43 3.84
N ILE A 102 0.87 14.95 2.61
CA ILE A 102 1.53 16.21 2.30
C ILE A 102 0.84 17.37 3.01
N PHE A 103 -0.50 17.39 3.06
CA PHE A 103 -1.26 18.39 3.78
C PHE A 103 -0.97 18.37 5.30
N PHE A 104 -0.91 17.19 5.90
CA PHE A 104 -0.56 17.01 7.31
C PHE A 104 0.87 17.44 7.63
N LEU A 105 1.79 17.31 6.66
CA LEU A 105 3.18 17.75 6.76
C LEU A 105 3.37 19.27 6.62
N PHE A 106 2.42 19.96 6.00
CA PHE A 106 2.59 21.38 5.65
C PHE A 106 2.97 22.28 6.83
N PRO A 107 2.30 22.19 8.02
CA PRO A 107 2.65 22.98 9.20
C PRO A 107 3.89 22.47 9.95
N GLN A 108 4.38 21.26 9.67
CA GLN A 108 5.44 20.64 10.43
C GLN A 108 6.83 21.07 9.94
N LYS A 109 7.82 21.04 10.87
CA LYS A 109 9.24 21.19 10.54
C LYS A 109 9.92 19.85 10.84
N LYS A 110 10.55 19.25 9.85
CA LYS A 110 11.35 18.02 9.98
C LYS A 110 12.76 18.24 9.40
N LYS A 111 13.72 17.52 9.94
CA LYS A 111 15.09 17.53 9.41
C LYS A 111 15.07 17.00 7.97
N ASN A 112 15.78 17.66 7.07
CA ASN A 112 15.85 17.30 5.64
C ASN A 112 14.45 17.19 5.00
N MET A 113 13.57 18.19 5.22
CA MET A 113 12.17 18.19 4.76
C MET A 113 12.07 17.96 3.25
N ARG A 114 13.03 18.49 2.47
CA ARG A 114 13.11 18.29 1.01
C ARG A 114 13.14 16.82 0.63
N MET A 115 14.07 16.06 1.20
CA MET A 115 14.22 14.62 0.92
C MET A 115 13.03 13.82 1.44
N TYR A 116 12.42 14.25 2.55
CA TYR A 116 11.23 13.63 3.10
C TYR A 116 10.03 13.76 2.14
N LEU A 117 9.75 14.95 1.66
CA LEU A 117 8.70 15.21 0.67
C LEU A 117 8.97 14.50 -0.65
N ALA A 118 10.24 14.52 -1.12
CA ALA A 118 10.66 13.80 -2.31
C ALA A 118 10.35 12.30 -2.22
N SER A 119 10.57 11.69 -1.05
CA SER A 119 10.25 10.26 -0.83
C SER A 119 8.76 9.96 -0.96
N PHE A 120 7.86 10.84 -0.48
CA PHE A 120 6.41 10.65 -0.61
C PHE A 120 5.93 10.85 -2.06
N ILE A 121 6.45 11.85 -2.75
CA ILE A 121 6.08 12.11 -4.15
C ILE A 121 6.59 10.98 -5.07
N LEU A 122 7.80 10.47 -4.84
CA LEU A 122 8.31 9.31 -5.56
C LEU A 122 7.46 8.05 -5.30
N LEU A 123 7.06 7.84 -4.05
CA LEU A 123 6.20 6.73 -3.64
C LEU A 123 4.83 6.81 -4.32
N GLU A 124 4.27 8.01 -4.51
CA GLU A 124 3.01 8.21 -5.25
C GLU A 124 3.10 7.68 -6.68
N SER A 125 4.18 8.02 -7.41
CA SER A 125 4.40 7.54 -8.77
C SER A 125 4.44 6.01 -8.83
N PHE A 126 5.16 5.36 -7.90
CA PHE A 126 5.25 3.90 -7.86
C PHE A 126 3.91 3.23 -7.51
N LEU A 127 3.15 3.79 -6.57
CA LEU A 127 1.83 3.27 -6.21
C LEU A 127 0.86 3.30 -7.39
N ILE A 128 0.83 4.41 -8.14
CA ILE A 128 0.02 4.52 -9.35
C ILE A 128 0.49 3.49 -10.38
N GLY A 129 1.82 3.36 -10.57
CA GLY A 129 2.41 2.39 -11.47
C GLY A 129 1.98 0.96 -11.17
N ILE A 130 1.97 0.52 -9.90
CA ILE A 130 1.54 -0.83 -9.50
C ILE A 130 0.10 -1.09 -9.93
N PHE A 131 -0.84 -0.23 -9.51
CA PHE A 131 -2.26 -0.45 -9.75
C PHE A 131 -2.67 -0.23 -11.21
N SER A 132 -1.85 0.45 -12.01
CA SER A 132 -2.11 0.64 -13.43
C SER A 132 -1.35 -0.32 -14.36
N SER A 133 -0.45 -1.16 -13.86
CA SER A 133 0.30 -2.11 -14.68
C SER A 133 -0.60 -3.24 -15.20
N ILE A 134 -0.60 -3.44 -16.51
CA ILE A 134 -1.23 -4.59 -17.22
C ILE A 134 -0.20 -5.69 -17.50
N ASP A 135 1.06 -5.40 -17.28
CA ASP A 135 2.17 -6.32 -17.51
C ASP A 135 2.76 -6.76 -16.16
N LEU A 136 3.01 -8.07 -16.02
CA LEU A 136 3.46 -8.67 -14.76
C LEU A 136 4.87 -8.23 -14.37
N PHE A 137 5.74 -8.00 -15.36
CA PHE A 137 7.10 -7.53 -15.12
C PHE A 137 7.12 -6.05 -14.68
N SER A 138 6.32 -5.20 -15.34
CA SER A 138 6.14 -3.81 -14.94
C SER A 138 5.55 -3.69 -13.54
N PHE A 139 4.55 -4.54 -13.22
CA PHE A 139 3.99 -4.65 -11.87
C PHE A 139 5.08 -4.95 -10.85
N TYR A 140 5.94 -5.95 -11.12
CA TYR A 140 7.03 -6.34 -10.23
C TYR A 140 8.02 -5.19 -9.98
N ILE A 141 8.43 -4.49 -11.04
CA ILE A 141 9.35 -3.35 -10.92
C ILE A 141 8.78 -2.28 -9.98
N PHE A 142 7.55 -1.86 -10.20
CA PHE A 142 6.92 -0.86 -9.34
C PHE A 142 6.70 -1.39 -7.92
N PHE A 143 6.31 -2.66 -7.76
CA PHE A 143 6.09 -3.31 -6.48
C PHE A 143 7.35 -3.33 -5.61
N GLU A 144 8.53 -3.58 -6.20
CA GLU A 144 9.81 -3.53 -5.51
C GLU A 144 10.29 -2.09 -5.28
N SER A 145 10.06 -1.21 -6.25
CA SER A 145 10.53 0.18 -6.16
C SER A 145 9.95 0.93 -4.95
N ILE A 146 8.76 0.57 -4.47
CA ILE A 146 8.17 1.14 -3.24
C ILE A 146 9.05 0.91 -2.01
N LEU A 147 9.83 -0.17 -1.97
CA LEU A 147 10.65 -0.50 -0.80
C LEU A 147 11.69 0.58 -0.52
N ILE A 148 12.24 1.20 -1.57
CA ILE A 148 13.28 2.22 -1.44
C ILE A 148 12.77 3.46 -0.68
N PRO A 149 11.72 4.18 -1.12
CA PRO A 149 11.25 5.35 -0.40
C PRO A 149 10.70 4.99 0.99
N MET A 150 10.05 3.84 1.16
CA MET A 150 9.57 3.42 2.48
C MET A 150 10.70 3.08 3.44
N TYR A 151 11.75 2.40 2.98
CA TYR A 151 12.95 2.16 3.78
C TYR A 151 13.60 3.48 4.25
N LEU A 152 13.68 4.47 3.35
CA LEU A 152 14.19 5.80 3.68
C LEU A 152 13.28 6.50 4.70
N ILE A 153 11.95 6.50 4.49
CA ILE A 153 10.99 7.14 5.40
C ILE A 153 11.09 6.56 6.82
N ILE A 154 11.17 5.25 6.96
CA ILE A 154 11.27 4.58 8.27
C ILE A 154 12.68 4.79 8.86
N GLY A 155 13.72 4.57 8.06
CA GLY A 155 15.12 4.54 8.54
C GLY A 155 15.71 5.89 8.90
N PHE A 156 15.32 6.98 8.19
CA PHE A 156 15.86 8.32 8.46
C PHE A 156 14.99 9.12 9.44
N TRP A 157 13.67 9.05 9.32
CA TRP A 157 12.73 9.89 10.09
C TRP A 157 11.93 9.11 11.15
N GLY A 158 12.23 7.84 11.32
CA GLY A 158 11.62 6.99 12.34
C GLY A 158 12.13 7.25 13.77
N GLY A 159 11.59 6.48 14.71
CA GLY A 159 11.89 6.55 16.15
C GLY A 159 13.25 5.97 16.53
N GLU A 160 13.37 5.50 17.76
CA GLU A 160 14.65 5.05 18.32
C GLU A 160 15.21 3.80 17.64
N ARG A 161 14.36 2.80 17.38
CA ARG A 161 14.75 1.54 16.74
C ARG A 161 14.49 1.52 15.23
N ARG A 162 14.43 2.71 14.59
CA ARG A 162 14.12 2.89 13.17
C ARG A 162 14.94 2.04 12.23
N ILE A 163 16.25 1.88 12.50
CA ILE A 163 17.15 1.09 11.66
C ILE A 163 16.72 -0.38 11.65
N TYR A 164 16.50 -0.97 12.84
CA TYR A 164 16.04 -2.35 12.96
C TYR A 164 14.71 -2.56 12.22
N SER A 165 13.74 -1.68 12.42
CA SER A 165 12.42 -1.78 11.81
C SER A 165 12.44 -1.58 10.31
N ALA A 166 13.28 -0.67 9.80
CA ALA A 166 13.48 -0.47 8.37
C ALA A 166 14.11 -1.72 7.70
N TYR A 167 15.14 -2.30 8.30
CA TYR A 167 15.74 -3.55 7.80
C TYR A 167 14.77 -4.72 7.86
N LYS A 168 14.04 -4.87 8.97
CA LYS A 168 13.04 -5.93 9.12
C LYS A 168 11.96 -5.83 8.06
N PHE A 169 11.39 -4.63 7.86
CA PHE A 169 10.43 -4.37 6.79
C PHE A 169 10.99 -4.74 5.41
N PHE A 170 12.19 -4.22 5.10
CA PHE A 170 12.82 -4.43 3.80
C PHE A 170 13.11 -5.91 3.53
N LEU A 171 13.77 -6.61 4.47
CA LEU A 171 14.16 -8.01 4.29
C LEU A 171 12.94 -8.95 4.20
N TYR A 172 11.92 -8.74 5.05
CA TYR A 172 10.69 -9.56 4.97
C TYR A 172 10.02 -9.43 3.61
N THR A 173 9.88 -8.20 3.13
CA THR A 173 9.18 -7.95 1.86
C THR A 173 9.99 -8.39 0.67
N LEU A 174 11.30 -8.13 0.65
CA LEU A 174 12.20 -8.56 -0.42
C LEU A 174 12.28 -10.08 -0.54
N LEU A 175 12.39 -10.80 0.59
CA LEU A 175 12.47 -12.26 0.57
C LEU A 175 11.23 -12.90 -0.06
N GLY A 176 10.04 -12.37 0.27
CA GLY A 176 8.80 -12.85 -0.33
C GLY A 176 8.74 -12.56 -1.83
N SER A 177 9.13 -11.35 -2.24
CA SER A 177 9.00 -10.92 -3.64
C SER A 177 10.02 -11.52 -4.60
N VAL A 178 11.18 -11.95 -4.12
CA VAL A 178 12.15 -12.72 -4.94
C VAL A 178 11.54 -14.03 -5.43
N LEU A 179 10.72 -14.70 -4.61
CA LEU A 179 10.01 -15.90 -5.05
C LEU A 179 9.00 -15.59 -6.16
N MET A 180 8.30 -14.46 -6.05
CA MET A 180 7.40 -13.97 -7.10
C MET A 180 8.16 -13.69 -8.41
N LEU A 181 9.37 -13.13 -8.34
CA LEU A 181 10.21 -12.90 -9.54
C LEU A 181 10.53 -14.21 -10.25
N ILE A 182 10.88 -15.25 -9.51
CA ILE A 182 11.13 -16.58 -10.08
C ILE A 182 9.88 -17.10 -10.81
N ALA A 183 8.70 -16.93 -10.21
CA ALA A 183 7.44 -17.30 -10.85
C ALA A 183 7.17 -16.51 -12.14
N ILE A 184 7.47 -15.20 -12.15
CA ILE A 184 7.32 -14.34 -13.33
C ILE A 184 8.25 -14.79 -14.46
N ILE A 185 9.51 -15.09 -14.16
CA ILE A 185 10.49 -15.57 -15.14
C ILE A 185 10.02 -16.92 -15.72
N PHE A 186 9.53 -17.82 -14.89
CA PHE A 186 8.98 -19.11 -15.35
C PHE A 186 7.80 -18.91 -16.30
N LEU A 187 6.83 -18.06 -15.93
CA LEU A 187 5.66 -17.75 -16.80
C LEU A 187 6.09 -17.15 -18.14
N TYR A 188 7.10 -16.28 -18.14
CA TYR A 188 7.64 -15.71 -19.38
C TYR A 188 8.33 -16.77 -20.24
N GLN A 189 9.09 -17.69 -19.66
CA GLN A 189 9.76 -18.77 -20.40
C GLN A 189 8.75 -19.75 -21.01
N GLU A 190 7.67 -20.06 -20.30
CA GLU A 190 6.66 -21.00 -20.77
C GLU A 190 5.73 -20.41 -21.84
N PHE A 191 5.29 -19.16 -21.67
CA PHE A 191 4.27 -18.55 -22.53
C PHE A 191 4.80 -17.46 -23.47
N GLY A 192 6.05 -17.05 -23.33
CA GLY A 192 6.66 -15.99 -24.13
C GLY A 192 6.05 -14.60 -23.91
N THR A 193 5.23 -14.41 -22.84
CA THR A 193 4.55 -13.14 -22.55
C THR A 193 4.43 -12.89 -21.07
N THR A 194 4.45 -11.62 -20.66
CA THR A 194 4.17 -11.16 -19.31
C THR A 194 2.86 -10.38 -19.21
N SER A 195 2.10 -10.27 -20.31
CA SER A 195 0.80 -9.58 -20.37
C SER A 195 -0.23 -10.30 -19.51
N ILE A 196 -0.74 -9.63 -18.46
CA ILE A 196 -1.71 -10.19 -17.52
C ILE A 196 -2.98 -10.70 -18.24
N PRO A 197 -3.63 -9.96 -19.15
CA PRO A 197 -4.80 -10.48 -19.86
C PRO A 197 -4.53 -11.75 -20.67
N ARG A 198 -3.36 -11.84 -21.30
CA ARG A 198 -2.98 -13.06 -22.05
C ARG A 198 -2.73 -14.24 -21.14
N LEU A 199 -2.18 -14.01 -19.96
CA LEU A 199 -1.94 -15.08 -18.97
C LEU A 199 -3.23 -15.71 -18.43
N PHE A 200 -4.37 -15.02 -18.49
CA PHE A 200 -5.67 -15.58 -18.10
C PHE A 200 -6.19 -16.64 -19.10
N ASP A 201 -5.76 -16.60 -20.35
CA ASP A 201 -6.18 -17.51 -21.40
C ASP A 201 -5.40 -18.84 -21.39
N PHE A 202 -4.29 -18.91 -20.64
CA PHE A 202 -3.45 -20.11 -20.58
C PHE A 202 -3.87 -21.03 -19.43
N SER A 203 -3.88 -22.33 -19.71
CA SER A 203 -4.08 -23.36 -18.68
C SER A 203 -2.75 -24.03 -18.32
N LEU A 204 -2.42 -24.03 -17.04
CA LEU A 204 -1.22 -24.71 -16.51
C LEU A 204 -1.62 -26.04 -15.85
N PRO A 205 -0.76 -27.09 -15.96
CA PRO A 205 -0.93 -28.30 -15.16
C PRO A 205 -0.99 -28.00 -13.66
N PHE A 206 -1.83 -28.72 -12.92
CA PHE A 206 -2.06 -28.47 -11.49
C PHE A 206 -0.77 -28.44 -10.65
N TYR A 207 0.18 -29.36 -10.88
CA TYR A 207 1.43 -29.39 -10.12
C TYR A 207 2.29 -28.13 -10.34
N ILE A 208 2.25 -27.52 -11.54
CA ILE A 208 2.93 -26.24 -11.82
C ILE A 208 2.19 -25.10 -11.13
N GLN A 209 0.85 -25.08 -11.21
CA GLN A 209 0.05 -24.07 -10.51
C GLN A 209 0.38 -24.04 -9.01
N VAL A 210 0.57 -25.21 -8.35
CA VAL A 210 0.90 -25.29 -6.92
C VAL A 210 2.20 -24.55 -6.58
N TRP A 211 3.27 -24.76 -7.35
CA TRP A 211 4.55 -24.09 -7.08
C TRP A 211 4.51 -22.59 -7.37
N LEU A 212 3.89 -22.19 -8.46
CA LEU A 212 3.71 -20.78 -8.79
C LEU A 212 2.82 -20.08 -7.76
N TRP A 213 1.75 -20.75 -7.33
CA TRP A 213 0.86 -20.23 -6.29
C TRP A 213 1.59 -19.98 -4.98
N LEU A 214 2.43 -20.90 -4.54
CA LEU A 214 3.24 -20.74 -3.32
C LEU A 214 4.24 -19.58 -3.46
N ALA A 215 4.82 -19.38 -4.64
CA ALA A 215 5.75 -18.29 -4.90
C ALA A 215 5.04 -16.91 -4.84
N PHE A 216 3.87 -16.77 -5.47
CA PHE A 216 3.04 -15.57 -5.36
C PHE A 216 2.49 -15.39 -3.95
N PHE A 217 2.02 -16.48 -3.31
CA PHE A 217 1.55 -16.46 -1.94
C PHE A 217 2.60 -15.91 -0.98
N ALA A 218 3.85 -16.34 -1.07
CA ALA A 218 4.91 -15.84 -0.20
C ALA A 218 5.06 -14.32 -0.27
N SER A 219 4.99 -13.75 -1.48
CA SER A 219 5.06 -12.30 -1.67
C SER A 219 3.86 -11.58 -1.06
N PHE A 220 2.65 -12.04 -1.39
CA PHE A 220 1.43 -11.34 -0.98
C PHE A 220 1.06 -11.57 0.48
N ALA A 221 1.35 -12.74 1.04
CA ALA A 221 1.14 -13.04 2.46
C ALA A 221 2.01 -12.17 3.37
N VAL A 222 3.23 -11.85 2.94
CA VAL A 222 4.08 -10.89 3.66
C VAL A 222 3.50 -9.48 3.56
N LYS A 223 3.05 -9.04 2.38
CA LYS A 223 2.53 -7.68 2.16
C LYS A 223 1.18 -7.44 2.86
N ILE A 224 0.26 -8.41 2.84
CA ILE A 224 -1.05 -8.33 3.50
C ILE A 224 -1.00 -8.57 5.01
N PRO A 225 0.13 -8.73 5.58
CA PRO A 225 0.65 -9.33 6.80
C PRO A 225 -0.21 -10.49 7.35
N MET A 226 -0.28 -11.59 6.58
CA MET A 226 -0.94 -12.80 7.07
C MET A 226 -0.20 -13.41 8.26
N TRP A 227 -0.91 -14.00 9.21
CA TRP A 227 -0.27 -14.83 10.22
C TRP A 227 0.39 -16.05 9.54
N PRO A 228 1.64 -16.44 9.87
CA PRO A 228 2.58 -15.89 10.86
C PRO A 228 3.52 -14.78 10.33
N PHE A 229 3.41 -14.35 9.08
CA PHE A 229 4.32 -13.42 8.39
C PHE A 229 4.09 -11.92 8.76
N HIS A 230 3.28 -11.62 9.77
CA HIS A 230 2.82 -10.28 10.12
C HIS A 230 3.78 -9.49 11.05
N THR A 231 4.79 -10.13 11.64
CA THR A 231 5.56 -9.55 12.76
C THR A 231 6.38 -8.30 12.41
N TRP A 232 6.61 -8.04 11.13
CA TRP A 232 7.28 -6.82 10.68
C TRP A 232 6.40 -5.58 10.79
N LEU A 233 5.07 -5.74 10.67
CA LEU A 233 4.14 -4.64 10.56
C LEU A 233 4.02 -3.82 11.85
N PRO A 234 3.82 -4.39 13.06
CA PRO A 234 3.78 -3.62 14.29
C PRO A 234 5.07 -2.85 14.55
N ASP A 235 6.24 -3.48 14.30
CA ASP A 235 7.53 -2.83 14.49
C ASP A 235 7.72 -1.65 13.51
N ALA A 236 7.35 -1.84 12.24
CA ALA A 236 7.40 -0.79 11.24
C ALA A 236 6.48 0.39 11.59
N HIS A 237 5.25 0.13 12.07
CA HIS A 237 4.29 1.19 12.42
C HIS A 237 4.70 2.01 13.64
N VAL A 238 5.26 1.36 14.67
CA VAL A 238 5.72 2.06 15.88
C VAL A 238 6.83 3.04 15.55
N GLU A 239 7.79 2.58 14.76
CA GLU A 239 8.97 3.38 14.43
C GLU A 239 8.71 4.40 13.31
N ALA A 240 7.84 4.08 12.34
CA ALA A 240 7.55 5.00 11.24
C ALA A 240 6.98 6.34 11.74
N PRO A 241 7.35 7.45 11.08
CA PRO A 241 6.65 8.71 11.29
C PRO A 241 5.16 8.57 10.92
N THR A 242 4.31 9.44 11.44
CA THR A 242 2.84 9.34 11.28
C THR A 242 2.43 9.13 9.83
N GLU A 243 2.95 9.92 8.93
CA GLU A 243 2.64 9.88 7.51
C GLU A 243 3.12 8.58 6.85
N GLY A 244 4.28 8.06 7.30
CA GLY A 244 4.78 6.73 6.89
C GLY A 244 3.82 5.62 7.31
N SER A 245 3.30 5.67 8.56
CA SER A 245 2.30 4.72 9.05
C SER A 245 0.98 4.81 8.28
N VAL A 246 0.56 6.02 7.88
CA VAL A 246 -0.64 6.23 7.05
C VAL A 246 -0.52 5.49 5.72
N ILE A 247 0.61 5.61 5.03
CA ILE A 247 0.81 4.94 3.74
C ILE A 247 0.98 3.43 3.92
N LEU A 248 1.73 2.98 4.94
CA LEU A 248 1.85 1.56 5.27
C LEU A 248 0.47 0.91 5.44
N ALA A 249 -0.37 1.45 6.33
CA ALA A 249 -1.68 0.89 6.60
C ALA A 249 -2.69 1.18 5.48
N GLY A 250 -2.65 2.38 4.91
CA GLY A 250 -3.63 2.84 3.92
C GLY A 250 -3.55 2.14 2.58
N ILE A 251 -2.35 1.92 2.05
CA ILE A 251 -2.15 1.41 0.68
C ILE A 251 -1.31 0.13 0.63
N LEU A 252 -0.15 0.07 1.34
CA LEU A 252 0.79 -1.03 1.13
C LEU A 252 0.19 -2.40 1.46
N LEU A 253 -0.64 -2.49 2.50
CA LEU A 253 -1.32 -3.73 2.84
C LEU A 253 -2.26 -4.23 1.71
N LYS A 254 -2.85 -3.29 0.95
CA LYS A 254 -3.79 -3.59 -0.14
C LYS A 254 -3.09 -4.19 -1.35
N LEU A 255 -1.79 -3.95 -1.52
CA LEU A 255 -1.01 -4.58 -2.58
C LEU A 255 -1.03 -6.10 -2.52
N GLY A 256 -1.00 -6.67 -1.30
CA GLY A 256 -1.11 -8.13 -1.13
C GLY A 256 -2.50 -8.65 -1.48
N GLY A 257 -3.57 -7.99 -1.02
CA GLY A 257 -4.95 -8.36 -1.38
C GLY A 257 -5.23 -8.21 -2.88
N TYR A 258 -4.78 -7.10 -3.47
CA TYR A 258 -4.83 -6.89 -4.92
C TYR A 258 -4.09 -8.01 -5.68
N GLY A 259 -2.88 -8.37 -5.22
CA GLY A 259 -2.09 -9.44 -5.82
C GLY A 259 -2.77 -10.80 -5.75
N PHE A 260 -3.39 -11.16 -4.63
CA PHE A 260 -4.15 -12.41 -4.52
C PHE A 260 -5.30 -12.46 -5.51
N ILE A 261 -6.08 -11.39 -5.65
CA ILE A 261 -7.18 -11.33 -6.61
C ILE A 261 -6.66 -11.37 -8.04
N ARG A 262 -5.65 -10.55 -8.36
CA ARG A 262 -5.17 -10.34 -9.73
C ARG A 262 -4.36 -11.52 -10.27
N PHE A 263 -3.60 -12.22 -9.43
CA PHE A 263 -2.67 -13.25 -9.88
C PHE A 263 -3.05 -14.65 -9.38
N ASN A 264 -3.16 -14.86 -8.06
CA ASN A 264 -3.44 -16.19 -7.54
C ASN A 264 -4.80 -16.72 -8.01
N LEU A 265 -5.88 -15.94 -7.85
CA LEU A 265 -7.22 -16.39 -8.25
C LEU A 265 -7.38 -16.45 -9.77
N SER A 266 -6.83 -15.46 -10.50
CA SER A 266 -7.11 -15.33 -11.93
C SER A 266 -6.19 -16.18 -12.82
N ILE A 267 -4.90 -16.37 -12.44
CA ILE A 267 -3.93 -17.13 -13.24
C ILE A 267 -3.85 -18.59 -12.77
N LEU A 268 -4.07 -18.85 -11.46
CA LEU A 268 -3.84 -20.15 -10.82
C LEU A 268 -5.10 -20.64 -10.07
N PRO A 269 -6.24 -20.80 -10.77
CA PRO A 269 -7.53 -21.08 -10.14
C PRO A 269 -7.56 -22.43 -9.41
N ASP A 270 -7.02 -23.51 -10.00
CA ASP A 270 -7.08 -24.85 -9.39
C ASP A 270 -6.25 -24.91 -8.10
N ALA A 271 -5.04 -24.34 -8.11
CA ALA A 271 -4.23 -24.24 -6.91
C ALA A 271 -4.89 -23.33 -5.85
N SER A 272 -5.58 -22.25 -6.26
CA SER A 272 -6.31 -21.37 -5.34
C SER A 272 -7.44 -22.11 -4.62
N ILE A 273 -8.19 -22.95 -5.33
CA ILE A 273 -9.23 -23.81 -4.73
C ILE A 273 -8.59 -24.81 -3.75
N PHE A 274 -7.49 -25.44 -4.17
CA PHE A 274 -6.77 -26.40 -3.32
C PHE A 274 -6.26 -25.79 -2.02
N PHE A 275 -5.70 -24.58 -2.07
CA PHE A 275 -5.17 -23.88 -0.89
C PHE A 275 -6.21 -23.08 -0.10
N THR A 276 -7.47 -23.01 -0.52
CA THR A 276 -8.53 -22.27 0.21
C THR A 276 -8.66 -22.68 1.68
N PRO A 277 -8.68 -23.99 2.06
CA PRO A 277 -8.73 -24.39 3.47
C PRO A 277 -7.52 -23.89 4.28
N PHE A 278 -6.34 -23.90 3.67
CA PHE A 278 -5.12 -23.39 4.29
C PHE A 278 -5.20 -21.88 4.54
N ILE A 279 -5.67 -21.12 3.54
CA ILE A 279 -5.89 -19.66 3.71
C ILE A 279 -6.93 -19.38 4.78
N TYR A 280 -8.02 -20.14 4.84
CA TYR A 280 -9.04 -19.99 5.87
C TYR A 280 -8.46 -20.21 7.27
N PHE A 281 -7.69 -21.26 7.45
CA PHE A 281 -7.01 -21.55 8.71
C PHE A 281 -6.12 -20.38 9.16
N LEU A 282 -5.26 -19.88 8.27
CA LEU A 282 -4.38 -18.73 8.56
C LEU A 282 -5.19 -17.45 8.85
N SER A 283 -6.25 -17.21 8.10
CA SER A 283 -7.11 -16.03 8.25
C SER A 283 -7.85 -16.03 9.59
N VAL A 284 -8.42 -17.16 10.00
CA VAL A 284 -9.12 -17.30 11.29
C VAL A 284 -8.14 -17.09 12.45
N ILE A 285 -6.94 -17.68 12.38
CA ILE A 285 -5.91 -17.42 13.39
C ILE A 285 -5.54 -15.94 13.41
N ALA A 286 -5.33 -15.32 12.26
CA ALA A 286 -5.03 -13.89 12.19
C ALA A 286 -6.12 -13.07 12.88
N ILE A 287 -7.39 -13.32 12.59
CA ILE A 287 -8.53 -12.59 13.18
C ILE A 287 -8.54 -12.74 14.71
N ILE A 288 -8.53 -13.96 15.21
CA ILE A 288 -8.69 -14.25 16.65
C ILE A 288 -7.43 -13.82 17.42
N TYR A 289 -6.27 -14.34 17.03
CA TYR A 289 -5.01 -14.14 17.73
C TYR A 289 -4.59 -12.67 17.78
N THR A 290 -4.63 -11.97 16.62
CA THR A 290 -4.17 -10.58 16.60
C THR A 290 -5.18 -9.60 17.21
N SER A 291 -6.47 -9.94 17.26
CA SER A 291 -7.46 -9.17 18.00
C SER A 291 -7.20 -9.23 19.52
N PHE A 292 -6.91 -10.42 20.06
CA PHE A 292 -6.53 -10.54 21.48
C PHE A 292 -5.21 -9.82 21.79
N ILE A 293 -4.23 -9.89 20.88
CA ILE A 293 -2.99 -9.12 21.07
C ILE A 293 -3.28 -7.62 21.06
N ALA A 294 -4.14 -7.13 20.17
CA ALA A 294 -4.49 -5.71 20.10
C ALA A 294 -5.10 -5.20 21.41
N LEU A 295 -5.93 -6.00 22.07
CA LEU A 295 -6.57 -5.63 23.36
C LEU A 295 -5.59 -5.37 24.51
N VAL A 296 -4.44 -6.01 24.50
CA VAL A 296 -3.43 -5.89 25.57
C VAL A 296 -2.28 -4.94 25.25
N GLN A 297 -2.34 -4.24 24.10
CA GLN A 297 -1.30 -3.29 23.73
C GLN A 297 -1.40 -1.99 24.53
N GLU A 298 -0.26 -1.55 25.06
CA GLU A 298 -0.12 -0.27 25.74
C GLU A 298 0.17 0.89 24.77
N ASP A 299 0.79 0.59 23.63
CA ASP A 299 1.12 1.57 22.60
C ASP A 299 -0.01 1.66 21.57
N MET A 300 -0.54 2.88 21.35
CA MET A 300 -1.65 3.13 20.44
C MET A 300 -1.33 2.77 18.99
N LYS A 301 -0.09 2.96 18.53
CA LYS A 301 0.31 2.57 17.17
C LYS A 301 0.34 1.05 17.02
N LYS A 302 0.83 0.32 18.04
CA LYS A 302 0.80 -1.15 18.05
C LYS A 302 -0.62 -1.68 18.05
N LEU A 303 -1.51 -1.09 18.83
CA LEU A 303 -2.92 -1.46 18.90
C LEU A 303 -3.55 -1.37 17.50
N ILE A 304 -3.39 -0.24 16.78
CA ILE A 304 -3.92 -0.08 15.44
C ILE A 304 -3.24 -1.04 14.46
N ALA A 305 -1.93 -1.25 14.58
CA ALA A 305 -1.22 -2.18 13.70
C ALA A 305 -1.74 -3.62 13.83
N TYR A 306 -1.92 -4.13 15.03
CA TYR A 306 -2.48 -5.48 15.25
C TYR A 306 -3.95 -5.57 14.83
N SER A 307 -4.77 -4.53 15.06
CA SER A 307 -6.14 -4.49 14.56
C SER A 307 -6.18 -4.52 13.02
N SER A 308 -5.19 -3.90 12.35
CA SER A 308 -5.06 -3.96 10.89
C SER A 308 -4.78 -5.38 10.39
N VAL A 309 -3.93 -6.16 11.10
CA VAL A 309 -3.70 -7.57 10.76
C VAL A 309 -4.98 -8.38 10.88
N ALA A 310 -5.78 -8.17 11.93
CA ALA A 310 -7.08 -8.83 12.08
C ALA A 310 -8.04 -8.48 10.93
N HIS A 311 -8.13 -7.19 10.57
CA HIS A 311 -8.97 -6.75 9.44
C HIS A 311 -8.51 -7.32 8.09
N MET A 312 -7.20 -7.46 7.87
CA MET A 312 -6.69 -8.12 6.67
C MET A 312 -6.98 -9.63 6.67
N GLY A 313 -7.12 -10.27 7.83
CA GLY A 313 -7.64 -11.63 7.94
C GLY A 313 -9.06 -11.78 7.37
N PHE A 314 -9.97 -10.82 7.60
CA PHE A 314 -11.28 -10.81 6.94
C PHE A 314 -11.16 -10.61 5.43
N VAL A 315 -10.23 -9.78 4.98
CA VAL A 315 -9.97 -9.58 3.54
C VAL A 315 -9.54 -10.88 2.88
N THR A 316 -8.56 -11.60 3.44
CA THR A 316 -8.08 -12.87 2.86
C THR A 316 -9.16 -13.95 2.89
N LEU A 317 -9.96 -14.01 3.94
CA LEU A 317 -11.10 -14.91 4.04
C LEU A 317 -12.15 -14.62 2.95
N GLY A 318 -12.46 -13.34 2.72
CA GLY A 318 -13.39 -12.91 1.68
C GLY A 318 -12.86 -13.16 0.27
N ILE A 319 -11.57 -12.91 0.00
CA ILE A 319 -10.94 -13.16 -1.31
C ILE A 319 -11.08 -14.64 -1.72
N PHE A 320 -10.82 -15.56 -0.80
CA PHE A 320 -10.84 -17.00 -1.08
C PHE A 320 -12.19 -17.68 -0.80
N SER A 321 -13.24 -16.90 -0.53
CA SER A 321 -14.58 -17.46 -0.23
C SER A 321 -15.29 -18.11 -1.41
N SER A 322 -14.72 -18.05 -2.62
CA SER A 322 -15.25 -18.61 -3.86
C SER A 322 -16.68 -18.12 -4.20
N ASN A 323 -17.05 -16.96 -3.67
CA ASN A 323 -18.33 -16.31 -4.00
C ASN A 323 -18.18 -14.80 -4.24
N ILE A 324 -19.07 -14.24 -5.03
CA ILE A 324 -19.02 -12.83 -5.46
C ILE A 324 -19.19 -11.88 -4.26
N GLN A 325 -20.04 -12.22 -3.31
CA GLN A 325 -20.32 -11.40 -2.12
C GLN A 325 -19.06 -11.27 -1.24
N GLY A 326 -18.32 -12.38 -1.04
CA GLY A 326 -17.09 -12.37 -0.29
C GLY A 326 -16.00 -11.55 -0.97
N LEU A 327 -15.85 -11.69 -2.30
CA LEU A 327 -14.91 -10.91 -3.07
C LEU A 327 -15.22 -9.41 -3.02
N HIS A 328 -16.48 -9.01 -3.23
CA HIS A 328 -16.91 -7.62 -3.10
C HIS A 328 -16.70 -7.09 -1.68
N GLY A 329 -17.04 -7.90 -0.67
CA GLY A 329 -16.79 -7.56 0.74
C GLY A 329 -15.33 -7.33 1.03
N ALA A 330 -14.43 -8.15 0.49
CA ALA A 330 -12.98 -7.98 0.64
C ALA A 330 -12.47 -6.69 -0.01
N ILE A 331 -12.93 -6.36 -1.23
CA ILE A 331 -12.55 -5.13 -1.93
C ILE A 331 -13.02 -3.89 -1.15
N ILE A 332 -14.29 -3.88 -0.71
CA ILE A 332 -14.84 -2.78 0.09
C ILE A 332 -14.09 -2.66 1.41
N GLN A 333 -13.77 -3.79 2.07
CA GLN A 333 -12.98 -3.80 3.30
C GLN A 333 -11.56 -3.23 3.08
N MET A 334 -10.91 -3.53 1.98
CA MET A 334 -9.61 -2.95 1.66
C MET A 334 -9.69 -1.42 1.50
N ILE A 335 -10.67 -0.90 0.79
CA ILE A 335 -10.83 0.54 0.56
C ILE A 335 -11.20 1.24 1.88
N SER A 336 -12.21 0.76 2.60
CA SER A 336 -12.66 1.36 3.86
C SER A 336 -11.58 1.31 4.94
N HIS A 337 -10.88 0.17 5.09
CA HIS A 337 -9.73 0.07 5.98
C HIS A 337 -8.62 1.06 5.59
N GLY A 338 -8.41 1.32 4.30
CA GLY A 338 -7.45 2.32 3.83
C GLY A 338 -7.73 3.71 4.41
N VAL A 339 -8.97 4.15 4.32
CA VAL A 339 -9.40 5.46 4.82
C VAL A 339 -9.42 5.50 6.36
N ILE A 340 -10.02 4.47 6.99
CA ILE A 340 -10.17 4.41 8.46
C ILE A 340 -8.80 4.33 9.16
N SER A 341 -7.90 3.47 8.70
CA SER A 341 -6.57 3.33 9.30
C SER A 341 -5.73 4.61 9.13
N ALA A 342 -5.84 5.28 7.98
CA ALA A 342 -5.21 6.57 7.75
C ALA A 342 -5.71 7.62 8.75
N ALA A 343 -7.03 7.74 8.93
CA ALA A 343 -7.63 8.67 9.88
C ALA A 343 -7.18 8.39 11.33
N LEU A 344 -7.13 7.11 11.74
CA LEU A 344 -6.66 6.71 13.05
C LEU A 344 -5.17 7.07 13.27
N PHE A 345 -4.29 6.81 12.28
CA PHE A 345 -2.89 7.20 12.41
C PHE A 345 -2.69 8.71 12.42
N PHE A 346 -3.45 9.50 11.64
CA PHE A 346 -3.41 10.96 11.74
C PHE A 346 -3.88 11.46 13.11
N SER A 347 -4.91 10.86 13.69
CA SER A 347 -5.40 11.19 15.03
C SER A 347 -4.33 10.92 16.09
N ILE A 348 -3.69 9.74 16.07
CA ILE A 348 -2.57 9.42 16.97
C ILE A 348 -1.38 10.36 16.73
N GLY A 349 -1.05 10.66 15.48
CA GLY A 349 0.02 11.60 15.15
C GLY A 349 -0.25 13.00 15.72
N SER A 350 -1.50 13.46 15.68
CA SER A 350 -1.91 14.75 16.28
C SER A 350 -1.77 14.72 17.81
N ILE A 351 -2.14 13.62 18.46
CA ILE A 351 -1.94 13.42 19.90
C ILE A 351 -0.44 13.41 20.24
N TYR A 352 0.34 12.63 19.49
CA TYR A 352 1.78 12.56 19.69
C TYR A 352 2.49 13.90 19.54
N ASN A 353 2.09 14.71 18.56
CA ASN A 353 2.67 16.04 18.37
C ASN A 353 2.44 16.96 19.57
N ARG A 354 1.33 16.79 20.30
CA ARG A 354 0.99 17.59 21.50
C ARG A 354 1.61 17.04 22.78
N TYR A 355 1.52 15.73 23.00
CA TYR A 355 1.85 15.11 24.30
C TYR A 355 3.17 14.33 24.30
N LYS A 356 3.77 14.10 23.12
CA LYS A 356 5.04 13.37 22.94
C LYS A 356 5.03 11.95 23.47
N THR A 357 3.86 11.34 23.62
CA THR A 357 3.68 9.94 24.02
C THR A 357 2.66 9.24 23.12
N CYS A 358 2.88 7.97 22.84
CA CYS A 358 1.92 7.07 22.20
C CYS A 358 1.32 6.05 23.19
N LEU A 359 1.67 6.14 24.47
CA LEU A 359 1.15 5.23 25.49
C LEU A 359 -0.30 5.58 25.83
N LEU A 360 -1.18 4.57 25.81
CA LEU A 360 -2.61 4.71 26.04
C LEU A 360 -2.90 5.29 27.45
N TYR A 361 -2.18 4.81 28.46
CA TYR A 361 -2.44 5.16 29.86
C TYR A 361 -1.86 6.51 30.28
N THR A 362 -0.93 7.07 29.54
CA THR A 362 -0.36 8.40 29.81
C THR A 362 -1.00 9.50 28.98
N SER A 363 -1.89 9.16 28.05
CA SER A 363 -2.63 10.13 27.27
C SER A 363 -3.81 10.68 28.08
N PRO A 364 -3.91 12.02 28.28
CA PRO A 364 -5.01 12.60 29.03
C PRO A 364 -6.35 12.32 28.35
N SER A 365 -7.28 11.77 29.11
CA SER A 365 -8.64 11.48 28.68
C SER A 365 -9.62 12.52 29.25
N PRO A 366 -10.68 12.91 28.52
CA PRO A 366 -11.77 13.69 29.11
C PRO A 366 -12.41 13.07 30.36
N ARG A 367 -12.30 11.73 30.52
CA ARG A 367 -12.77 11.00 31.70
C ARG A 367 -11.90 11.26 32.93
N ASP A 368 -10.63 11.63 32.78
CA ASP A 368 -9.69 11.91 33.88
C ASP A 368 -10.00 13.24 34.59
N ARG A 369 -10.70 14.17 33.94
CA ARG A 369 -11.13 15.44 34.50
C ARG A 369 -12.13 15.33 35.65
N GLN A 370 -12.77 14.19 35.82
CA GLN A 370 -13.73 14.00 36.94
C GLN A 370 -13.07 13.79 38.31
N LYS A 371 -11.77 13.50 38.34
CA LYS A 371 -11.05 13.30 39.60
C LYS A 371 -10.44 14.55 40.24
N SER A 372 -10.46 15.69 39.54
CA SER A 372 -9.83 16.94 40.04
C SER A 372 -10.82 17.97 40.60
N ARG A 373 -12.05 17.61 40.90
CA ARG A 373 -12.96 18.46 41.70
C ARG A 373 -12.91 18.04 43.15
N MET A 374 -11.77 18.22 43.81
CA MET A 374 -11.80 18.51 45.25
C MET A 374 -12.04 20.02 45.37
N PRO A 375 -13.08 20.46 46.08
CA PRO A 375 -13.21 21.86 46.46
C PRO A 375 -12.05 22.18 47.38
N SER A 376 -11.23 23.15 47.00
CA SER A 376 -10.34 23.83 47.95
C SER A 376 -11.23 24.60 48.90
N SER A 377 -11.62 23.97 49.99
CA SER A 377 -12.27 24.63 51.09
C SER A 377 -11.47 24.37 52.35
N ALA A 378 -10.85 25.39 52.80
CA ALA A 378 -10.45 25.89 54.10
C ALA A 378 -9.03 26.36 54.13
#